data_da9869a7d2aa6f6637ec518e86f22824
#
_entry.id   da9869a7d2aa6f6637ec518e86f22824
#
_cell.length_a   1.000
_cell.length_b   1.000
_cell.length_c   1.000
_cell.angle_alpha   90.00
_cell.angle_beta   90.00
_cell.angle_gamma   90.00
#
_symmetry.space_group_name_H-M   'P 1'
#
loop_
_entity.id
_entity.type
_entity.pdbx_description
1 polymer ?
#
loop_
_entity_poly.entity_id
_entity_poly.type
_entity_poly.pdbx_seq_one_letter_code
_entity_poly.pdbx_strand_id
1 'polypeptide(L)'
;VTEAPIVATGIEHKLCVDSGVVILAEDDGVVLAVSADSVKVRYDSGEIKDYKLIKFARSNQGTCINQRPIVAVGDRLNKGDVIADGPATSQGEIALGKNLLVGFMTWEGYNYEDAVLINERLVMEDVYTSIHIEEFECDARDTKLGPEEITRDIPGVGDDALKYLDDR
;
A
#
# COMPACT_ATOMS: atom_id res chain seq x y z
N VAL A 1 -6.59 -3.56 3.08
CA VAL A 1 -6.97 -2.25 3.64
C VAL A 1 -6.96 -2.35 5.16
N THR A 2 -6.21 -1.48 5.81
CA THR A 2 -6.09 -1.42 7.27
C THR A 2 -7.24 -0.63 7.91
N GLU A 3 -7.43 -0.80 9.21
CA GLU A 3 -8.44 -0.11 10.01
C GLU A 3 -7.78 0.63 11.17
N ALA A 4 -8.36 1.76 11.56
CA ALA A 4 -7.95 2.44 12.78
C ALA A 4 -8.13 1.52 14.00
N PRO A 5 -7.20 1.52 14.97
CA PRO A 5 -7.30 0.69 16.15
C PRO A 5 -8.47 1.13 17.04
N ILE A 6 -9.18 0.18 17.64
CA ILE A 6 -10.28 0.46 18.58
C ILE A 6 -9.73 1.10 19.87
N VAL A 7 -8.56 0.65 20.30
CA VAL A 7 -7.85 1.21 21.47
C VAL A 7 -6.61 1.95 20.96
N ALA A 8 -6.54 3.24 21.24
CA ALA A 8 -5.52 4.14 20.74
C ALA A 8 -4.97 5.03 21.87
N THR A 9 -3.85 5.69 21.62
CA THR A 9 -3.16 6.55 22.59
C THR A 9 -3.46 8.04 22.41
N GLY A 10 -4.01 8.42 21.23
CA GLY A 10 -4.29 9.80 20.82
C GLY A 10 -3.16 10.48 20.03
N ILE A 11 -2.05 9.77 19.77
CA ILE A 11 -0.93 10.29 18.97
C ILE A 11 -1.02 9.87 17.48
N GLU A 12 -1.95 9.00 17.13
CA GLU A 12 -2.05 8.33 15.84
C GLU A 12 -2.19 9.31 14.67
N HIS A 13 -3.02 10.33 14.83
CA HIS A 13 -3.18 11.39 13.81
C HIS A 13 -1.87 12.17 13.63
N LYS A 14 -1.26 12.59 14.73
CA LYS A 14 0.00 13.34 14.67
C LYS A 14 1.12 12.54 14.00
N LEU A 15 1.26 11.27 14.33
CA LEU A 15 2.25 10.38 13.69
C LEU A 15 1.98 10.22 12.20
N CYS A 16 0.71 10.12 11.80
CA CYS A 16 0.30 10.02 10.41
C CYS A 16 0.71 11.26 9.61
N VAL A 17 0.43 12.44 10.14
CA VAL A 17 0.79 13.72 9.52
C VAL A 17 2.31 13.93 9.47
N ASP A 18 3.00 13.73 10.59
CA ASP A 18 4.44 13.95 10.70
C ASP A 18 5.28 12.97 9.86
N SER A 19 4.75 11.76 9.58
CA SER A 19 5.42 10.78 8.73
C SER A 19 5.38 11.12 7.24
N GLY A 20 4.51 12.04 6.82
CA GLY A 20 4.37 12.46 5.43
C GLY A 20 3.76 11.41 4.49
N VAL A 21 3.14 10.34 5.02
CA VAL A 21 2.52 9.28 4.20
C VAL A 21 1.15 9.68 3.66
N VAL A 22 0.51 10.67 4.25
CA VAL A 22 -0.79 11.22 3.85
C VAL A 22 -0.63 12.54 3.10
N ILE A 23 -1.62 12.87 2.30
CA ILE A 23 -1.68 14.16 1.61
C ILE A 23 -2.57 15.10 2.39
N LEU A 24 -2.05 16.29 2.69
CA LEU A 24 -2.72 17.32 3.47
C LEU A 24 -3.16 18.50 2.57
N ALA A 25 -4.26 19.13 2.93
CA ALA A 25 -4.68 20.41 2.36
C ALA A 25 -3.71 21.53 2.79
N GLU A 26 -3.19 22.27 1.82
CA GLU A 26 -2.24 23.36 2.09
C GLU A 26 -2.94 24.64 2.58
N ASP A 27 -4.22 24.81 2.23
CA ASP A 27 -5.04 25.94 2.62
C ASP A 27 -6.52 25.55 2.61
N ASP A 28 -7.39 26.48 3.05
CA ASP A 28 -8.84 26.28 3.04
C ASP A 28 -9.38 26.27 1.60
N GLY A 29 -10.26 25.34 1.30
CA GLY A 29 -10.77 25.20 -0.06
C GLY A 29 -11.93 24.23 -0.23
N VAL A 30 -12.24 23.91 -1.48
CA VAL A 30 -13.30 22.98 -1.87
C VAL A 30 -12.77 21.97 -2.88
N VAL A 31 -13.11 20.72 -2.70
CA VAL A 31 -12.76 19.62 -3.62
C VAL A 31 -13.57 19.74 -4.91
N LEU A 32 -12.91 19.88 -6.05
CA LEU A 32 -13.54 20.01 -7.35
C LEU A 32 -13.73 18.67 -8.07
N ALA A 33 -12.73 17.81 -7.97
CA ALA A 33 -12.75 16.50 -8.64
C ALA A 33 -11.92 15.50 -7.84
N VAL A 34 -12.37 14.24 -7.85
CA VAL A 34 -11.70 13.11 -7.21
C VAL A 34 -11.63 11.96 -8.20
N SER A 35 -10.46 11.42 -8.41
CA SER A 35 -10.21 10.20 -9.16
C SER A 35 -9.36 9.24 -8.34
N ALA A 36 -9.12 8.03 -8.84
CA ALA A 36 -8.27 7.05 -8.14
C ALA A 36 -6.81 7.49 -8.01
N ASP A 37 -6.34 8.37 -8.90
CA ASP A 37 -4.95 8.81 -9.07
C ASP A 37 -4.72 10.29 -8.80
N SER A 38 -5.78 11.09 -8.66
CA SER A 38 -5.62 12.53 -8.39
C SER A 38 -6.84 13.13 -7.67
N VAL A 39 -6.58 14.21 -6.92
CA VAL A 39 -7.60 15.04 -6.29
C VAL A 39 -7.34 16.50 -6.65
N LYS A 40 -8.36 17.19 -7.19
CA LYS A 40 -8.28 18.62 -7.51
C LYS A 40 -9.01 19.44 -6.44
N VAL A 41 -8.31 20.40 -5.88
CA VAL A 41 -8.83 21.31 -4.85
C VAL A 41 -8.72 22.73 -5.36
N ARG A 42 -9.78 23.51 -5.19
CA ARG A 42 -9.78 24.96 -5.38
C ARG A 42 -9.74 25.63 -4.02
N TYR A 43 -8.68 26.33 -3.76
CA TYR A 43 -8.50 27.10 -2.55
C TYR A 43 -9.29 28.42 -2.56
N ASP A 44 -9.54 28.96 -1.39
CA ASP A 44 -10.26 30.25 -1.25
C ASP A 44 -9.47 31.42 -1.85
N SER A 45 -8.14 31.26 -1.98
CA SER A 45 -7.27 32.19 -2.74
C SER A 45 -7.58 32.24 -4.24
N GLY A 46 -8.38 31.28 -4.76
CA GLY A 46 -8.67 31.10 -6.20
C GLY A 46 -7.70 30.16 -6.91
N GLU A 47 -6.63 29.71 -6.25
CA GLU A 47 -5.69 28.74 -6.79
C GLU A 47 -6.34 27.36 -6.91
N ILE A 48 -6.05 26.66 -8.02
CA ILE A 48 -6.45 25.27 -8.22
C ILE A 48 -5.20 24.39 -8.18
N LYS A 49 -5.20 23.45 -7.23
CA LYS A 49 -4.10 22.48 -7.06
C LYS A 49 -4.56 21.07 -7.41
N ASP A 50 -3.73 20.35 -8.16
CA ASP A 50 -3.93 18.95 -8.54
C ASP A 50 -2.94 18.07 -7.75
N TYR A 51 -3.47 17.32 -6.78
CA TYR A 51 -2.72 16.38 -5.97
C TYR A 51 -2.68 15.02 -6.65
N LYS A 52 -1.52 14.64 -7.17
CA LYS A 52 -1.30 13.30 -7.74
C LYS A 52 -1.02 12.29 -6.63
N LEU A 53 -1.73 11.18 -6.67
CA LEU A 53 -1.61 10.10 -5.68
C LEU A 53 -0.59 9.06 -6.15
N ILE A 54 0.22 8.58 -5.22
CA ILE A 54 1.15 7.47 -5.48
C ILE A 54 0.34 6.17 -5.55
N LYS A 55 0.47 5.44 -6.65
CA LYS A 55 -0.26 4.20 -6.89
C LYS A 55 0.71 3.03 -7.01
N PHE A 56 0.55 2.02 -6.14
CA PHE A 56 1.25 0.73 -6.18
C PHE A 56 2.76 0.84 -6.38
N ALA A 57 3.39 1.84 -5.77
CA ALA A 57 4.84 2.00 -5.81
C ALA A 57 5.51 1.07 -4.79
N ARG A 58 6.73 0.64 -5.12
CA ARG A 58 7.57 -0.15 -4.21
C ARG A 58 8.22 0.76 -3.17
N SER A 59 8.07 0.41 -1.89
CA SER A 59 8.88 1.02 -0.81
C SER A 59 10.28 0.42 -0.76
N ASN A 60 11.17 1.02 0.02
CA ASN A 60 12.53 0.48 0.24
C ASN A 60 12.52 -0.93 0.82
N GLN A 61 11.48 -1.30 1.56
CA GLN A 61 11.32 -2.62 2.17
C GLN A 61 10.52 -3.60 1.29
N GLY A 62 10.20 -3.22 0.04
CA GLY A 62 9.40 -4.05 -0.86
C GLY A 62 7.90 -4.05 -0.57
N THR A 63 7.43 -3.24 0.35
CA THR A 63 6.00 -3.08 0.64
C THR A 63 5.33 -2.16 -0.38
N CYS A 64 4.01 -2.26 -0.50
CA CYS A 64 3.23 -1.48 -1.46
C CYS A 64 2.87 -0.11 -0.87
N ILE A 65 3.28 0.96 -1.55
CA ILE A 65 2.83 2.32 -1.30
C ILE A 65 1.67 2.61 -2.23
N ASN A 66 0.48 2.79 -1.68
CA ASN A 66 -0.71 3.12 -2.43
C ASN A 66 -1.54 4.14 -1.68
N GLN A 67 -1.68 5.34 -2.25
CA GLN A 67 -2.49 6.41 -1.67
C GLN A 67 -3.92 6.35 -2.20
N ARG A 68 -4.88 6.65 -1.33
CA ARG A 68 -6.30 6.61 -1.64
C ARG A 68 -6.98 7.88 -1.16
N PRO A 69 -7.80 8.56 -2.01
CA PRO A 69 -8.55 9.72 -1.57
C PRO A 69 -9.58 9.31 -0.51
N ILE A 70 -9.77 10.16 0.48
CA ILE A 70 -10.78 10.00 1.55
C ILE A 70 -11.84 11.09 1.51
N VAL A 71 -11.71 12.03 0.57
CA VAL A 71 -12.62 13.17 0.38
C VAL A 71 -13.54 12.94 -0.82
N ALA A 72 -14.68 13.59 -0.83
CA ALA A 72 -15.64 13.58 -1.92
C ALA A 72 -15.68 14.93 -2.65
N VAL A 73 -16.21 14.92 -3.87
CA VAL A 73 -16.42 16.15 -4.64
C VAL A 73 -17.43 17.07 -3.92
N GLY A 74 -17.06 18.32 -3.71
CA GLY A 74 -17.84 19.32 -3.00
C GLY A 74 -17.52 19.44 -1.51
N ASP A 75 -16.67 18.57 -0.96
CA ASP A 75 -16.24 18.69 0.44
C ASP A 75 -15.46 19.97 0.68
N ARG A 76 -15.75 20.58 1.82
CA ARG A 76 -15.01 21.74 2.33
C ARG A 76 -13.79 21.23 3.12
N LEU A 77 -12.62 21.74 2.79
CA LEU A 77 -11.37 21.44 3.45
C LEU A 77 -10.88 22.66 4.22
N ASN A 78 -10.32 22.40 5.40
CA ASN A 78 -9.53 23.38 6.12
C ASN A 78 -8.03 23.06 5.93
N LYS A 79 -7.20 24.04 6.13
CA LYS A 79 -5.75 23.86 6.09
C LYS A 79 -5.31 22.75 7.07
N GLY A 80 -4.59 21.77 6.55
CA GLY A 80 -4.11 20.63 7.32
C GLY A 80 -5.04 19.41 7.35
N ASP A 81 -6.26 19.51 6.77
CA ASP A 81 -7.13 18.35 6.62
C ASP A 81 -6.50 17.30 5.70
N VAL A 82 -6.73 16.02 6.01
CA VAL A 82 -6.21 14.91 5.19
C VAL A 82 -7.09 14.73 3.96
N ILE A 83 -6.48 14.81 2.78
CA ILE A 83 -7.12 14.63 1.47
C ILE A 83 -7.07 13.16 1.04
N ALA A 84 -5.94 12.51 1.28
CA ALA A 84 -5.74 11.12 0.89
C ALA A 84 -4.91 10.36 1.94
N ASP A 85 -5.37 9.15 2.24
CA ASP A 85 -4.65 8.19 3.07
C ASP A 85 -3.48 7.57 2.31
N GLY A 86 -2.43 7.23 3.03
CA GLY A 86 -1.27 6.49 2.54
C GLY A 86 -1.26 5.02 2.99
N PRO A 87 -0.11 4.36 2.89
CA PRO A 87 0.05 3.01 3.43
C PRO A 87 -0.12 2.99 4.95
N ALA A 88 -0.76 1.95 5.47
CA ALA A 88 -0.99 1.74 6.91
C ALA A 88 -1.67 2.94 7.59
N THR A 89 -2.60 3.59 6.90
CA THR A 89 -3.41 4.69 7.43
C THR A 89 -4.89 4.48 7.13
N SER A 90 -5.74 5.04 7.96
CA SER A 90 -7.20 5.04 7.81
C SER A 90 -7.78 6.33 8.35
N GLN A 91 -8.46 7.10 7.51
CA GLN A 91 -9.08 8.39 7.85
C GLN A 91 -8.10 9.38 8.52
N GLY A 92 -6.87 9.43 8.03
CA GLY A 92 -5.83 10.30 8.56
C GLY A 92 -5.20 9.87 9.88
N GLU A 93 -5.42 8.63 10.29
CA GLU A 93 -4.81 8.04 11.49
C GLU A 93 -3.96 6.82 11.12
N ILE A 94 -2.93 6.53 11.92
CA ILE A 94 -2.15 5.30 11.75
C ILE A 94 -3.03 4.09 12.01
N ALA A 95 -3.01 3.15 11.05
CA ALA A 95 -3.75 1.90 11.07
C ALA A 95 -2.85 0.77 10.55
N LEU A 96 -2.25 0.02 11.47
CA LEU A 96 -1.23 -0.98 11.14
C LEU A 96 -1.79 -2.37 10.83
N GLY A 97 -3.11 -2.57 10.98
CA GLY A 97 -3.72 -3.87 10.77
C GLY A 97 -5.24 -3.82 10.77
N LYS A 98 -5.85 -4.93 11.18
CA LYS A 98 -7.29 -5.12 11.27
C LYS A 98 -7.70 -5.47 12.69
N ASN A 99 -8.86 -4.99 13.12
CA ASN A 99 -9.47 -5.39 14.40
C ASN A 99 -10.18 -6.73 14.21
N LEU A 100 -9.81 -7.73 15.00
CA LEU A 100 -10.40 -9.06 14.93
C LEU A 100 -10.94 -9.47 16.31
N LEU A 101 -12.00 -10.29 16.29
CA LEU A 101 -12.44 -10.99 17.48
C LEU A 101 -11.51 -12.17 17.76
N VAL A 102 -10.89 -12.19 18.93
CA VAL A 102 -9.93 -13.22 19.35
C VAL A 102 -10.48 -13.99 20.55
N GLY A 103 -10.44 -15.31 20.49
CA GLY A 103 -10.72 -16.20 21.61
C GLY A 103 -9.42 -16.83 22.15
N PHE A 104 -9.23 -16.81 23.46
CA PHE A 104 -8.09 -17.44 24.12
C PHE A 104 -8.52 -18.77 24.72
N MET A 105 -8.18 -19.87 24.06
CA MET A 105 -8.48 -21.22 24.53
C MET A 105 -7.54 -22.24 23.87
N THR A 106 -7.43 -23.42 24.48
CA THR A 106 -6.77 -24.55 23.81
C THR A 106 -7.73 -25.15 22.76
N TRP A 107 -7.22 -25.45 21.58
CA TRP A 107 -7.99 -26.05 20.51
C TRP A 107 -7.29 -27.29 19.93
N GLU A 108 -7.55 -28.45 20.52
CA GLU A 108 -7.06 -29.76 20.05
C GLU A 108 -5.53 -29.81 19.76
N GLY A 109 -4.76 -28.96 20.42
CA GLY A 109 -3.32 -28.84 20.23
C GLY A 109 -2.87 -28.07 18.97
N TYR A 110 -3.79 -27.65 18.09
CA TYR A 110 -3.44 -26.91 16.86
C TYR A 110 -2.97 -25.48 17.10
N ASN A 111 -3.12 -24.97 18.30
CA ASN A 111 -2.60 -23.66 18.72
C ASN A 111 -1.51 -23.79 19.81
N TYR A 112 -0.72 -24.88 19.77
CA TYR A 112 0.39 -25.11 20.68
C TYR A 112 1.53 -24.12 20.42
N GLU A 113 2.12 -23.57 21.48
CA GLU A 113 3.17 -22.54 21.47
C GLU A 113 2.72 -21.28 20.70
N ASP A 114 3.41 -20.93 19.60
CA ASP A 114 3.17 -19.73 18.79
C ASP A 114 2.16 -19.95 17.65
N ALA A 115 1.55 -21.16 17.57
CA ALA A 115 0.56 -21.45 16.56
C ALA A 115 -0.77 -20.78 16.85
N VAL A 116 -1.40 -20.24 15.82
CA VAL A 116 -2.69 -19.54 15.86
C VAL A 116 -3.63 -20.13 14.84
N LEU A 117 -4.87 -20.41 15.25
CA LEU A 117 -5.95 -20.77 14.34
C LEU A 117 -6.63 -19.51 13.83
N ILE A 118 -6.87 -19.45 12.54
CA ILE A 118 -7.62 -18.37 11.92
C ILE A 118 -8.89 -18.90 11.26
N ASN A 119 -9.92 -18.06 11.19
CA ASN A 119 -11.13 -18.37 10.48
C ASN A 119 -10.88 -18.31 8.95
N GLU A 120 -11.44 -19.25 8.21
CA GLU A 120 -11.34 -19.31 6.73
C GLU A 120 -11.81 -18.01 6.07
N ARG A 121 -12.78 -17.30 6.65
CA ARG A 121 -13.25 -16.00 6.15
C ARG A 121 -12.12 -14.97 6.03
N LEU A 122 -11.13 -14.99 6.91
CA LEU A 122 -9.98 -14.07 6.84
C LEU A 122 -9.17 -14.26 5.55
N VAL A 123 -9.11 -15.50 5.06
CA VAL A 123 -8.47 -15.84 3.78
C VAL A 123 -9.36 -15.47 2.61
N MET A 124 -10.64 -15.82 2.67
CA MET A 124 -11.61 -15.57 1.59
C MET A 124 -11.86 -14.08 1.33
N GLU A 125 -11.85 -13.27 2.38
CA GLU A 125 -12.09 -11.82 2.31
C GLU A 125 -10.79 -10.99 2.22
N ASP A 126 -9.64 -11.63 2.06
CA ASP A 126 -8.32 -10.98 1.97
C ASP A 126 -8.03 -10.01 3.14
N VAL A 127 -8.48 -10.35 4.36
CA VAL A 127 -8.40 -9.45 5.52
C VAL A 127 -6.95 -9.15 5.90
N TYR A 128 -6.09 -10.19 5.88
CA TYR A 128 -4.66 -10.09 6.19
C TYR A 128 -3.76 -10.18 4.97
N THR A 129 -4.30 -10.06 3.79
CA THR A 129 -3.53 -10.10 2.55
C THR A 129 -2.69 -8.85 2.39
N SER A 130 -1.42 -9.02 2.12
CA SER A 130 -0.45 -7.96 1.86
C SER A 130 0.11 -8.07 0.44
N ILE A 131 0.52 -6.93 -0.13
CA ILE A 131 1.16 -6.86 -1.43
C ILE A 131 2.63 -6.56 -1.19
N HIS A 132 3.51 -7.42 -1.72
CA HIS A 132 4.94 -7.21 -1.74
C HIS A 132 5.39 -7.06 -3.19
N ILE A 133 6.20 -6.03 -3.45
CA ILE A 133 6.71 -5.72 -4.78
C ILE A 133 8.21 -5.98 -4.77
N GLU A 134 8.65 -6.91 -5.61
CA GLU A 134 10.06 -7.21 -5.83
C GLU A 134 10.45 -6.69 -7.21
N GLU A 135 11.62 -6.09 -7.30
CA GLU A 135 12.19 -5.58 -8.54
C GLU A 135 13.46 -6.36 -8.85
N PHE A 136 13.49 -6.97 -10.02
CA PHE A 136 14.65 -7.70 -10.53
C PHE A 136 15.20 -6.95 -11.73
N GLU A 137 16.48 -6.66 -11.70
CA GLU A 137 17.20 -6.02 -12.79
C GLU A 137 18.28 -6.98 -13.31
N CYS A 138 18.35 -7.16 -14.62
CA CYS A 138 19.33 -8.01 -15.28
C CYS A 138 19.87 -7.30 -16.50
N ASP A 139 21.20 -7.11 -16.52
CA ASP A 139 21.91 -6.48 -17.63
C ASP A 139 22.66 -7.53 -18.45
N ALA A 140 22.55 -7.46 -19.76
CA ALA A 140 23.43 -8.19 -20.68
C ALA A 140 24.70 -7.39 -20.94
N ARG A 141 25.87 -7.98 -20.64
CA ARG A 141 27.18 -7.31 -20.72
C ARG A 141 28.07 -7.97 -21.78
N ASP A 142 29.01 -7.20 -22.31
CA ASP A 142 30.08 -7.76 -23.14
C ASP A 142 31.12 -8.45 -22.28
N THR A 143 31.36 -9.74 -22.55
CA THR A 143 32.40 -10.51 -21.88
C THR A 143 33.52 -10.90 -22.83
N LYS A 144 34.66 -11.39 -22.29
CA LYS A 144 35.79 -11.90 -23.08
C LYS A 144 35.43 -13.12 -23.94
N LEU A 145 34.35 -13.82 -23.58
CA LEU A 145 33.84 -15.00 -24.30
C LEU A 145 32.76 -14.65 -25.33
N GLY A 146 32.36 -13.40 -25.42
CA GLY A 146 31.28 -12.89 -26.25
C GLY A 146 30.27 -12.07 -25.49
N PRO A 147 29.31 -11.42 -26.16
CA PRO A 147 28.23 -10.70 -25.50
C PRO A 147 27.28 -11.66 -24.80
N GLU A 148 26.80 -11.26 -23.62
CA GLU A 148 25.70 -11.92 -22.94
C GLU A 148 24.40 -11.63 -23.66
N GLU A 149 23.44 -12.54 -23.59
CA GLU A 149 22.15 -12.41 -24.27
C GLU A 149 21.04 -12.76 -23.27
N ILE A 150 19.94 -12.00 -23.29
CA ILE A 150 18.73 -12.31 -22.53
C ILE A 150 17.91 -13.29 -23.36
N THR A 151 17.89 -14.57 -22.94
CA THR A 151 17.26 -15.65 -23.70
C THR A 151 16.69 -16.72 -22.74
N ARG A 152 15.72 -17.49 -23.23
CA ARG A 152 15.22 -18.71 -22.56
C ARG A 152 16.11 -19.91 -22.77
N ASP A 153 16.95 -19.90 -23.80
CA ASP A 153 17.87 -21.01 -24.11
C ASP A 153 19.06 -21.00 -23.13
N ILE A 154 18.82 -21.51 -21.92
CA ILE A 154 19.79 -21.57 -20.84
C ILE A 154 20.22 -23.02 -20.64
N PRO A 155 21.52 -23.36 -20.85
CA PRO A 155 22.01 -24.71 -20.65
C PRO A 155 21.79 -25.21 -19.22
N GLY A 156 21.21 -26.42 -19.09
CA GLY A 156 21.01 -27.06 -17.79
C GLY A 156 19.78 -26.59 -16.99
N VAL A 157 18.93 -25.77 -17.58
CA VAL A 157 17.63 -25.35 -17.00
C VAL A 157 16.51 -26.08 -17.71
N GLY A 158 15.63 -26.75 -16.97
CA GLY A 158 14.49 -27.46 -17.51
C GLY A 158 13.31 -26.53 -17.81
N ASP A 159 12.47 -26.93 -18.73
CA ASP A 159 11.29 -26.16 -19.21
C ASP A 159 10.32 -25.76 -18.08
N ASP A 160 10.22 -26.59 -17.03
CA ASP A 160 9.37 -26.27 -15.87
C ASP A 160 9.79 -25.02 -15.12
N ALA A 161 11.10 -24.72 -15.07
CA ALA A 161 11.62 -23.52 -14.44
C ALA A 161 11.38 -22.26 -15.31
N LEU A 162 11.21 -22.44 -16.61
CA LEU A 162 11.06 -21.37 -17.60
C LEU A 162 9.61 -21.09 -18.00
N LYS A 163 8.64 -21.86 -17.49
CA LYS A 163 7.23 -21.82 -17.94
C LYS A 163 6.53 -20.47 -17.73
N TYR A 164 7.02 -19.65 -16.80
CA TYR A 164 6.44 -18.32 -16.52
C TYR A 164 7.22 -17.18 -17.16
N LEU A 165 8.27 -17.47 -17.92
CA LEU A 165 9.04 -16.46 -18.63
C LEU A 165 8.44 -16.22 -20.02
N ASP A 166 8.64 -15.00 -20.54
CA ASP A 166 8.30 -14.66 -21.93
C ASP A 166 9.09 -15.52 -22.93
N ASP A 167 8.58 -15.70 -24.15
CA ASP A 167 9.20 -16.49 -25.21
C ASP A 167 10.44 -15.87 -25.85
N ARG A 168 10.89 -14.74 -25.33
CA ARG A 168 12.09 -14.03 -25.79
C ARG A 168 13.34 -14.44 -25.07
#